data_838a37e8c69a8f6a245559421106d932
#
_entry.id   838a37e8c69a8f6a245559421106d932
#
_cell.length_a   1.000
_cell.length_b   1.000
_cell.length_c   1.000
_cell.angle_alpha   90.00
_cell.angle_beta   90.00
_cell.angle_gamma   90.00
#
_symmetry.space_group_name_H-M   'P 1'
#
loop_
_entity.id
_entity.type
_entity.pdbx_description
1 polymer ?
#
loop_
_entity_poly.entity_id
_entity_poly.type
_entity_poly.pdbx_seq_one_letter_code
_entity_poly.pdbx_strand_id
1 'polypeptide(L)'
;SQNEALEWLSTNDMRSKLNSLDVSYNKALKHLECTKNGLTSLDVSSNEALELLVCDGNPLTELDVSKNDELTSLSCRRCGLTSLKFGSAVSSMECDENQLTELDISQNTWWTDLRCNDNKLTSLSFNENVGMPPVASINTYNNRYQIAVDADGIYDLSQLPGNFDVSKTSDWTNGER
;
A
#
# COMPACT_ATOMS: atom_id res chain seq x y z
N SER A 1 -24.78 -0.76 -9.69
CA SER A 1 -25.58 -1.90 -10.16
C SER A 1 -26.02 -2.73 -8.95
N GLN A 2 -27.30 -3.11 -8.85
CA GLN A 2 -27.86 -3.91 -7.75
C GLN A 2 -27.63 -5.42 -7.97
N ASN A 3 -26.54 -5.82 -8.64
CA ASN A 3 -26.21 -7.22 -8.84
C ASN A 3 -25.43 -7.77 -7.64
N GLU A 4 -26.14 -8.37 -6.68
CA GLU A 4 -25.55 -8.93 -5.47
C GLU A 4 -24.65 -10.14 -5.74
N ALA A 5 -24.81 -10.81 -6.87
CA ALA A 5 -24.03 -11.98 -7.28
C ALA A 5 -22.79 -11.61 -8.12
N LEU A 6 -22.51 -10.32 -8.30
CA LEU A 6 -21.34 -9.89 -9.07
C LEU A 6 -20.05 -10.18 -8.29
N GLU A 7 -19.21 -11.06 -8.82
CA GLU A 7 -17.92 -11.42 -8.22
C GLU A 7 -16.74 -10.67 -8.81
N TRP A 8 -16.86 -10.19 -10.04
CA TRP A 8 -15.78 -9.48 -10.73
C TRP A 8 -16.32 -8.21 -11.40
N LEU A 9 -15.69 -7.08 -11.10
CA LEU A 9 -15.94 -5.80 -11.77
C LEU A 9 -14.62 -5.20 -12.23
N SER A 10 -14.48 -4.97 -13.52
CA SER A 10 -13.40 -4.18 -14.08
C SER A 10 -13.95 -2.98 -14.84
N THR A 11 -13.47 -1.81 -14.48
CA THR A 11 -13.80 -0.53 -15.13
C THR A 11 -12.55 0.17 -15.62
N ASN A 12 -11.46 -0.59 -15.77
CA ASN A 12 -10.17 -0.08 -16.22
C ASN A 12 -10.30 0.57 -17.60
N ASP A 13 -9.56 1.67 -17.77
CA ASP A 13 -9.34 2.32 -19.06
C ASP A 13 -10.60 2.75 -19.80
N MET A 14 -11.67 3.06 -19.07
CA MET A 14 -12.89 3.64 -19.64
C MET A 14 -12.54 4.97 -20.28
N ARG A 15 -12.88 5.16 -21.54
CA ARG A 15 -12.68 6.43 -22.27
C ARG A 15 -13.38 7.62 -21.59
N SER A 16 -14.38 7.33 -20.78
CA SER A 16 -15.07 8.28 -19.90
C SER A 16 -14.75 7.93 -18.46
N LYS A 17 -14.18 8.87 -17.73
CA LYS A 17 -13.92 8.73 -16.28
C LYS A 17 -15.25 8.57 -15.54
N LEU A 18 -15.31 7.60 -14.65
CA LEU A 18 -16.52 7.38 -13.83
C LEU A 18 -16.73 8.49 -12.80
N ASN A 19 -15.67 9.10 -12.27
CA ASN A 19 -15.65 10.09 -11.18
C ASN A 19 -16.24 9.59 -9.85
N SER A 20 -17.14 8.62 -9.87
CA SER A 20 -17.71 7.96 -8.69
C SER A 20 -18.03 6.50 -9.00
N LEU A 21 -17.91 5.63 -8.02
CA LEU A 21 -18.22 4.22 -8.14
C LEU A 21 -18.88 3.75 -6.83
N ASP A 22 -20.14 3.30 -6.94
CA ASP A 22 -20.86 2.69 -5.83
C ASP A 22 -20.95 1.17 -6.04
N VAL A 23 -20.31 0.42 -5.16
CA VAL A 23 -20.29 -1.05 -5.13
C VAL A 23 -20.98 -1.63 -3.88
N SER A 24 -21.67 -0.79 -3.11
CA SER A 24 -22.26 -1.16 -1.81
C SER A 24 -23.27 -2.32 -1.90
N TYR A 25 -23.89 -2.53 -3.06
CA TYR A 25 -24.84 -3.62 -3.32
C TYR A 25 -24.18 -4.91 -3.82
N ASN A 26 -22.90 -4.89 -4.17
CA ASN A 26 -22.21 -6.03 -4.77
C ASN A 26 -21.51 -6.86 -3.68
N LYS A 27 -22.30 -7.53 -2.83
CA LYS A 27 -21.80 -8.22 -1.63
C LYS A 27 -20.91 -9.43 -1.92
N ALA A 28 -21.08 -10.05 -3.10
CA ALA A 28 -20.25 -11.18 -3.53
C ALA A 28 -18.98 -10.73 -4.28
N LEU A 29 -18.68 -9.42 -4.33
CA LEU A 29 -17.56 -8.90 -5.11
C LEU A 29 -16.23 -9.35 -4.51
N LYS A 30 -15.45 -10.11 -5.28
CA LYS A 30 -14.12 -10.62 -4.94
C LYS A 30 -13.01 -9.83 -5.61
N HIS A 31 -13.24 -9.39 -6.84
CA HIS A 31 -12.24 -8.68 -7.62
C HIS A 31 -12.79 -7.34 -8.13
N LEU A 32 -12.14 -6.26 -7.74
CA LEU A 32 -12.45 -4.91 -8.21
C LEU A 32 -11.23 -4.27 -8.85
N GLU A 33 -11.37 -3.91 -10.12
CA GLU A 33 -10.38 -3.14 -10.87
C GLU A 33 -11.01 -1.84 -11.38
N CYS A 34 -10.52 -0.69 -10.90
CA CYS A 34 -11.07 0.61 -11.24
C CYS A 34 -10.00 1.67 -11.53
N THR A 35 -8.94 1.26 -12.20
CA THR A 35 -7.76 2.09 -12.50
C THR A 35 -8.12 3.32 -13.35
N LYS A 36 -7.54 4.48 -13.00
CA LYS A 36 -7.61 5.75 -13.78
C LYS A 36 -9.00 6.26 -14.10
N ASN A 37 -9.95 6.11 -13.19
CA ASN A 37 -11.33 6.58 -13.37
C ASN A 37 -11.60 8.01 -12.85
N GLY A 38 -10.64 8.63 -12.16
CA GLY A 38 -10.82 9.95 -11.58
C GLY A 38 -11.64 9.93 -10.29
N LEU A 39 -11.66 8.78 -9.59
CA LEU A 39 -12.32 8.63 -8.30
C LEU A 39 -11.60 9.47 -7.25
N THR A 40 -12.35 10.30 -6.53
CA THR A 40 -11.84 11.07 -5.38
C THR A 40 -12.12 10.38 -4.05
N SER A 41 -12.96 9.36 -4.06
CA SER A 41 -13.24 8.47 -2.92
C SER A 41 -13.63 7.09 -3.43
N LEU A 42 -13.37 6.06 -2.64
CA LEU A 42 -13.78 4.68 -2.90
C LEU A 42 -14.13 4.01 -1.58
N ASP A 43 -15.40 3.64 -1.42
CA ASP A 43 -15.88 2.89 -0.26
C ASP A 43 -16.16 1.44 -0.68
N VAL A 44 -15.37 0.52 -0.14
CA VAL A 44 -15.49 -0.93 -0.32
C VAL A 44 -15.85 -1.65 0.99
N SER A 45 -16.22 -0.91 2.03
CA SER A 45 -16.52 -1.46 3.36
C SER A 45 -17.65 -2.48 3.39
N SER A 46 -18.49 -2.48 2.35
CA SER A 46 -19.60 -3.42 2.18
C SER A 46 -19.23 -4.68 1.38
N ASN A 47 -18.03 -4.76 0.86
CA ASN A 47 -17.57 -5.86 0.01
C ASN A 47 -16.65 -6.79 0.81
N GLU A 48 -17.23 -7.48 1.81
CA GLU A 48 -16.48 -8.32 2.77
C GLU A 48 -15.75 -9.49 2.09
N ALA A 49 -16.25 -9.95 0.93
CA ALA A 49 -15.64 -11.02 0.14
C ALA A 49 -14.50 -10.54 -0.79
N LEU A 50 -14.07 -9.27 -0.69
CA LEU A 50 -13.08 -8.70 -1.61
C LEU A 50 -11.70 -9.31 -1.36
N GLU A 51 -11.13 -9.97 -2.38
CA GLU A 51 -9.83 -10.64 -2.36
C GLU A 51 -8.75 -9.82 -3.07
N LEU A 52 -9.16 -9.07 -4.12
CA LEU A 52 -8.27 -8.23 -4.94
C LEU A 52 -8.88 -6.86 -5.20
N LEU A 53 -8.10 -5.81 -4.93
CA LEU A 53 -8.44 -4.43 -5.28
C LEU A 53 -7.30 -3.80 -6.07
N VAL A 54 -7.63 -3.27 -7.27
CA VAL A 54 -6.73 -2.45 -8.09
C VAL A 54 -7.42 -1.12 -8.37
N CYS A 55 -6.92 -0.03 -7.75
CA CYS A 55 -7.51 1.30 -7.87
C CYS A 55 -6.50 2.38 -8.30
N ASP A 56 -5.44 1.99 -8.97
CA ASP A 56 -4.33 2.84 -9.37
C ASP A 56 -4.75 4.11 -10.11
N GLY A 57 -4.01 5.20 -9.87
CA GLY A 57 -4.15 6.44 -10.65
C GLY A 57 -5.47 7.16 -10.44
N ASN A 58 -6.13 6.97 -9.32
CA ASN A 58 -7.30 7.74 -8.90
C ASN A 58 -6.89 8.76 -7.82
N PRO A 59 -7.38 10.01 -7.83
CA PRO A 59 -7.02 11.02 -6.84
C PRO A 59 -7.78 10.80 -5.50
N LEU A 60 -7.53 9.67 -4.83
CA LEU A 60 -8.29 9.23 -3.65
C LEU A 60 -7.93 10.01 -2.37
N THR A 61 -6.67 10.43 -2.19
CA THR A 61 -6.10 11.04 -0.98
C THR A 61 -6.09 10.15 0.28
N GLU A 62 -7.10 9.34 0.49
CA GLU A 62 -7.19 8.34 1.57
C GLU A 62 -7.86 7.06 1.04
N LEU A 63 -7.50 5.92 1.64
CA LEU A 63 -8.12 4.63 1.36
C LEU A 63 -8.18 3.80 2.65
N ASP A 64 -9.37 3.30 2.98
CA ASP A 64 -9.59 2.42 4.12
C ASP A 64 -10.19 1.09 3.63
N VAL A 65 -9.38 0.04 3.67
CA VAL A 65 -9.76 -1.34 3.34
C VAL A 65 -9.60 -2.26 4.57
N SER A 66 -9.59 -1.68 5.76
CA SER A 66 -9.40 -2.43 7.01
C SER A 66 -10.53 -3.39 7.37
N LYS A 67 -11.69 -3.28 6.69
CA LYS A 67 -12.85 -4.16 6.87
C LYS A 67 -12.94 -5.29 5.84
N ASN A 68 -12.01 -5.33 4.89
CA ASN A 68 -11.98 -6.35 3.85
C ASN A 68 -11.05 -7.49 4.29
N ASP A 69 -11.54 -8.34 5.19
CA ASP A 69 -10.72 -9.36 5.88
C ASP A 69 -10.19 -10.46 4.94
N GLU A 70 -10.79 -10.61 3.76
CA GLU A 70 -10.34 -11.53 2.72
C GLU A 70 -9.38 -10.89 1.70
N LEU A 71 -9.10 -9.56 1.82
CA LEU A 71 -8.27 -8.85 0.87
C LEU A 71 -6.79 -9.23 1.02
N THR A 72 -6.28 -9.98 0.05
CA THR A 72 -4.89 -10.44 0.01
C THR A 72 -4.01 -9.62 -0.91
N SER A 73 -4.58 -9.00 -1.94
CA SER A 73 -3.85 -8.23 -2.95
C SER A 73 -4.44 -6.83 -3.13
N LEU A 74 -3.59 -5.82 -2.92
CA LEU A 74 -3.97 -4.40 -3.02
C LEU A 74 -3.01 -3.66 -3.93
N SER A 75 -3.53 -2.98 -4.96
CA SER A 75 -2.79 -2.00 -5.74
C SER A 75 -3.50 -0.64 -5.70
N CYS A 76 -2.80 0.38 -5.19
CA CYS A 76 -3.28 1.75 -5.03
C CYS A 76 -2.19 2.76 -5.39
N ARG A 77 -1.48 2.49 -6.46
CA ARG A 77 -0.37 3.32 -6.96
C ARG A 77 -0.87 4.65 -7.50
N ARG A 78 -0.06 5.71 -7.35
CA ARG A 78 -0.34 7.04 -7.95
C ARG A 78 -1.72 7.59 -7.59
N CYS A 79 -2.16 7.36 -6.37
CA CYS A 79 -3.46 7.84 -5.89
C CYS A 79 -3.36 9.16 -5.10
N GLY A 80 -2.14 9.59 -4.76
CA GLY A 80 -1.94 10.77 -3.92
C GLY A 80 -2.27 10.52 -2.45
N LEU A 81 -2.29 9.26 -2.02
CA LEU A 81 -2.67 8.86 -0.67
C LEU A 81 -1.77 9.49 0.39
N THR A 82 -2.38 10.11 1.38
CA THR A 82 -1.74 10.57 2.61
C THR A 82 -2.05 9.63 3.77
N SER A 83 -3.08 8.80 3.66
CA SER A 83 -3.50 7.79 4.64
C SER A 83 -3.93 6.51 3.93
N LEU A 84 -3.47 5.36 4.43
CA LEU A 84 -3.84 4.04 3.97
C LEU A 84 -4.06 3.12 5.17
N LYS A 85 -5.27 2.52 5.26
CA LYS A 85 -5.58 1.52 6.28
C LYS A 85 -5.95 0.20 5.61
N PHE A 86 -5.42 -0.88 6.13
CA PHE A 86 -5.64 -2.23 5.57
C PHE A 86 -5.63 -3.29 6.67
N GLY A 87 -6.17 -4.47 6.36
CA GLY A 87 -6.24 -5.60 7.27
C GLY A 87 -5.01 -6.50 7.23
N SER A 88 -4.92 -7.43 8.18
CA SER A 88 -3.80 -8.36 8.34
C SER A 88 -3.70 -9.44 7.25
N ALA A 89 -4.75 -9.63 6.45
CA ALA A 89 -4.75 -10.60 5.35
C ALA A 89 -3.93 -10.13 4.13
N VAL A 90 -3.70 -8.82 4.00
CA VAL A 90 -2.93 -8.28 2.86
C VAL A 90 -1.51 -8.84 2.89
N SER A 91 -1.14 -9.51 1.80
CA SER A 91 0.18 -10.14 1.61
C SER A 91 0.91 -9.66 0.36
N SER A 92 0.21 -9.00 -0.55
CA SER A 92 0.77 -8.34 -1.72
C SER A 92 0.23 -6.92 -1.79
N MET A 93 1.13 -5.91 -1.77
CA MET A 93 0.75 -4.50 -1.80
C MET A 93 1.64 -3.70 -2.73
N GLU A 94 1.02 -2.95 -3.63
CA GLU A 94 1.65 -1.91 -4.42
C GLU A 94 1.02 -0.56 -4.05
N CYS A 95 1.71 0.24 -3.22
CA CYS A 95 1.28 1.58 -2.80
C CYS A 95 2.32 2.66 -3.14
N ASP A 96 3.13 2.38 -4.15
CA ASP A 96 4.17 3.29 -4.62
C ASP A 96 3.61 4.57 -5.26
N GLU A 97 4.46 5.61 -5.35
CA GLU A 97 4.12 6.92 -5.93
C GLU A 97 2.90 7.58 -5.24
N ASN A 98 2.90 7.59 -3.90
CA ASN A 98 1.90 8.24 -3.07
C ASN A 98 2.53 9.31 -2.15
N GLN A 99 1.84 9.74 -1.11
CA GLN A 99 2.31 10.75 -0.17
C GLN A 99 2.27 10.25 1.29
N LEU A 100 2.32 8.94 1.49
CA LEU A 100 2.30 8.31 2.80
C LEU A 100 3.51 8.74 3.62
N THR A 101 3.29 9.09 4.89
CA THR A 101 4.34 9.46 5.84
C THR A 101 4.68 8.33 6.80
N GLU A 102 3.77 7.40 6.96
CA GLU A 102 3.92 6.20 7.77
C GLU A 102 3.24 5.01 7.10
N LEU A 103 3.70 3.81 7.37
CA LEU A 103 3.09 2.57 6.94
C LEU A 103 3.32 1.52 8.04
N ASP A 104 2.24 1.03 8.63
CA ASP A 104 2.28 0.02 9.66
C ASP A 104 1.90 -1.35 9.07
N ILE A 105 2.88 -2.24 8.95
CA ILE A 105 2.72 -3.60 8.48
C ILE A 105 2.91 -4.62 9.63
N SER A 106 2.90 -4.17 10.88
CA SER A 106 3.19 -5.00 12.05
C SER A 106 2.18 -6.13 12.28
N GLN A 107 0.96 -5.98 11.77
CA GLN A 107 -0.09 -6.98 11.89
C GLN A 107 -0.01 -8.05 10.78
N ASN A 108 0.77 -7.81 9.73
CA ASN A 108 0.88 -8.72 8.60
C ASN A 108 2.09 -9.64 8.79
N THR A 109 1.81 -10.93 8.89
CA THR A 109 2.83 -11.95 9.20
C THR A 109 3.45 -12.60 7.96
N TRP A 110 2.89 -12.32 6.80
CA TRP A 110 3.33 -12.92 5.54
C TRP A 110 3.24 -11.91 4.40
N TRP A 111 4.38 -11.63 3.77
CA TRP A 111 4.46 -10.78 2.59
C TRP A 111 5.04 -11.54 1.40
N THR A 112 4.39 -11.43 0.25
CA THR A 112 4.90 -11.93 -1.03
C THR A 112 5.53 -10.81 -1.86
N ASP A 113 4.95 -9.61 -1.81
CA ASP A 113 5.48 -8.41 -2.44
C ASP A 113 4.99 -7.17 -1.68
N LEU A 114 5.90 -6.22 -1.43
CA LEU A 114 5.58 -4.91 -0.86
C LEU A 114 6.34 -3.84 -1.62
N ARG A 115 5.61 -2.99 -2.33
CA ARG A 115 6.14 -1.81 -3.02
C ARG A 115 5.55 -0.56 -2.41
N CYS A 116 6.36 0.19 -1.71
CA CYS A 116 6.00 1.46 -1.10
C CYS A 116 7.03 2.56 -1.40
N ASN A 117 7.76 2.42 -2.50
CA ASN A 117 8.72 3.41 -2.97
C ASN A 117 8.03 4.72 -3.41
N ASP A 118 8.81 5.77 -3.57
CA ASP A 118 8.30 7.07 -4.01
C ASP A 118 7.14 7.60 -3.14
N ASN A 119 7.32 7.52 -1.83
CA ASN A 119 6.45 8.06 -0.80
C ASN A 119 7.20 9.10 0.05
N LYS A 120 6.64 9.46 1.19
CA LYS A 120 7.26 10.37 2.18
C LYS A 120 7.48 9.65 3.51
N LEU A 121 7.62 8.33 3.48
CA LEU A 121 7.71 7.51 4.70
C LEU A 121 8.90 7.96 5.55
N THR A 122 8.62 8.25 6.80
CA THR A 122 9.60 8.48 7.86
C THR A 122 9.67 7.30 8.82
N SER A 123 8.67 6.42 8.78
CA SER A 123 8.61 5.19 9.56
C SER A 123 7.95 4.07 8.76
N LEU A 124 8.41 2.85 9.01
CA LEU A 124 7.82 1.62 8.53
C LEU A 124 7.86 0.62 9.69
N SER A 125 6.68 0.27 10.23
CA SER A 125 6.57 -0.62 11.38
C SER A 125 6.37 -2.06 10.94
N PHE A 126 7.15 -2.97 11.52
CA PHE A 126 7.13 -4.41 11.24
C PHE A 126 6.71 -5.22 12.46
N ASN A 127 6.36 -6.47 12.25
CA ASN A 127 6.20 -7.44 13.32
C ASN A 127 7.57 -7.99 13.73
N GLU A 128 8.08 -7.54 14.87
CA GLU A 128 9.40 -7.93 15.38
C GLU A 128 9.53 -9.43 15.66
N ASN A 129 8.42 -10.13 15.93
CA ASN A 129 8.43 -11.55 16.28
C ASN A 129 8.44 -12.48 15.06
N VAL A 130 8.05 -11.99 13.90
CA VAL A 130 7.93 -12.82 12.69
C VAL A 130 9.12 -12.65 11.78
N GLY A 131 9.82 -11.52 11.90
CA GLY A 131 10.86 -11.15 10.96
C GLY A 131 10.30 -10.90 9.56
N MET A 132 11.14 -10.47 8.65
CA MET A 132 10.78 -10.40 7.24
C MET A 132 10.75 -11.81 6.64
N PRO A 133 9.67 -12.22 5.98
CA PRO A 133 9.67 -13.51 5.30
C PRO A 133 10.78 -13.53 4.25
N PRO A 134 11.52 -14.66 4.12
CA PRO A 134 12.72 -14.74 3.29
C PRO A 134 12.45 -14.60 1.76
N VAL A 135 11.21 -14.52 1.37
CA VAL A 135 10.75 -14.40 -0.04
C VAL A 135 10.09 -13.07 -0.35
N ALA A 136 9.97 -12.15 0.62
CA ALA A 136 9.34 -10.86 0.35
C ALA A 136 10.26 -9.97 -0.49
N SER A 137 9.76 -9.52 -1.61
CA SER A 137 10.33 -8.40 -2.33
C SER A 137 9.84 -7.11 -1.67
N ILE A 138 10.72 -6.39 -0.98
CA ILE A 138 10.37 -5.10 -0.39
C ILE A 138 11.11 -4.01 -1.11
N ASN A 139 10.34 -3.12 -1.68
CA ASN A 139 10.84 -1.97 -2.39
C ASN A 139 10.41 -0.68 -1.68
N THR A 140 11.36 0.02 -1.08
CA THR A 140 11.14 1.18 -0.22
C THR A 140 11.95 2.41 -0.63
N TYR A 141 12.58 2.42 -1.79
CA TYR A 141 13.44 3.54 -2.21
C TYR A 141 12.66 4.86 -2.34
N ASN A 142 13.36 5.98 -2.40
CA ASN A 142 12.79 7.32 -2.49
C ASN A 142 11.81 7.67 -1.36
N ASN A 143 12.10 7.22 -0.13
CA ASN A 143 11.42 7.64 1.09
C ASN A 143 12.37 8.46 1.98
N ARG A 144 11.81 9.18 2.94
CA ARG A 144 12.56 10.07 3.83
C ARG A 144 12.66 9.48 5.25
N TYR A 145 13.34 8.36 5.40
CA TYR A 145 13.55 7.80 6.73
C TYR A 145 14.46 8.72 7.55
N GLN A 146 14.01 9.10 8.73
CA GLN A 146 14.87 9.74 9.72
C GLN A 146 15.60 8.65 10.48
N ILE A 147 16.91 8.63 10.34
CA ILE A 147 17.79 7.73 11.08
C ILE A 147 18.31 8.52 12.27
N ALA A 148 17.99 8.09 13.49
CA ALA A 148 18.63 8.61 14.69
C ALA A 148 20.08 8.09 14.72
N VAL A 149 21.04 8.98 14.53
CA VAL A 149 22.46 8.68 14.70
C VAL A 149 22.86 8.93 16.16
N ASP A 150 23.82 8.17 16.67
CA ASP A 150 24.40 8.40 17.99
C ASP A 150 25.20 9.71 18.04
N ALA A 151 25.75 10.02 19.22
CA ALA A 151 26.52 11.26 19.44
C ALA A 151 27.79 11.34 18.57
N ASP A 152 28.28 10.21 18.07
CA ASP A 152 29.47 10.12 17.22
C ASP A 152 29.11 10.18 15.72
N GLY A 153 27.84 10.31 15.39
CA GLY A 153 27.34 10.36 14.02
C GLY A 153 27.38 9.01 13.29
N ILE A 154 27.49 7.91 14.05
CA ILE A 154 27.57 6.54 13.53
C ILE A 154 26.18 5.91 13.68
N TYR A 155 25.71 5.29 12.62
CA TYR A 155 24.52 4.47 12.63
C TYR A 155 24.82 3.09 12.07
N ASP A 156 24.45 2.07 12.84
CA ASP A 156 24.55 0.68 12.39
C ASP A 156 23.38 0.36 11.46
N LEU A 157 23.64 0.38 10.15
CA LEU A 157 22.65 0.11 9.12
C LEU A 157 22.07 -1.31 9.19
N SER A 158 22.72 -2.22 9.93
CA SER A 158 22.19 -3.57 10.18
C SER A 158 20.97 -3.54 11.10
N GLN A 159 20.75 -2.44 11.82
CA GLN A 159 19.59 -2.23 12.68
C GLN A 159 18.36 -1.69 11.92
N LEU A 160 18.51 -1.35 10.64
CA LEU A 160 17.36 -0.98 9.82
C LEU A 160 16.48 -2.19 9.60
N PRO A 161 15.16 -2.04 9.79
CA PRO A 161 14.24 -3.15 9.58
C PRO A 161 14.25 -3.58 8.10
N GLY A 162 14.29 -4.92 7.91
CA GLY A 162 14.43 -5.53 6.60
C GLY A 162 15.89 -5.53 6.14
N ASN A 163 16.37 -6.62 5.56
CA ASN A 163 17.73 -6.76 5.03
C ASN A 163 18.06 -5.61 4.07
N PHE A 164 18.37 -4.46 4.69
CA PHE A 164 18.70 -3.24 3.97
C PHE A 164 20.04 -3.48 3.26
N ASP A 165 19.97 -3.72 1.98
CA ASP A 165 21.16 -3.93 1.16
C ASP A 165 21.79 -2.56 0.86
N VAL A 166 22.73 -2.19 1.70
CA VAL A 166 23.49 -0.92 1.59
C VAL A 166 24.14 -0.78 0.20
N SER A 167 24.44 -1.91 -0.47
CA SER A 167 25.05 -1.89 -1.80
C SER A 167 24.10 -1.44 -2.90
N LYS A 168 22.80 -1.45 -2.64
CA LYS A 168 21.75 -1.01 -3.59
C LYS A 168 21.22 0.40 -3.31
N THR A 169 21.72 1.06 -2.27
CA THR A 169 21.36 2.44 -1.96
C THR A 169 22.37 3.36 -2.63
N SER A 170 22.10 3.77 -3.85
CA SER A 170 22.69 4.98 -4.42
C SER A 170 21.95 6.18 -3.84
N ASP A 171 22.67 7.24 -3.45
CA ASP A 171 22.14 8.52 -3.01
C ASP A 171 21.77 8.69 -1.52
N TRP A 172 22.60 8.19 -0.61
CA TRP A 172 22.68 8.77 0.72
C TRP A 172 23.31 10.17 0.61
N THR A 173 22.49 11.20 0.43
CA THR A 173 22.95 12.54 0.69
C THR A 173 22.95 12.71 2.21
N ASN A 174 24.13 12.88 2.80
CA ASN A 174 24.25 13.46 4.13
C ASN A 174 23.38 14.70 4.13
N GLY A 175 22.31 14.68 4.95
CA GLY A 175 21.46 15.85 5.13
C GLY A 175 22.34 16.99 5.53
N GLU A 176 22.71 17.81 4.58
CA GLU A 176 23.50 19.01 4.80
C GLU A 176 22.60 20.11 5.25
N ARG A 177 23.06 20.67 6.15
CA ARG A 177 24.01 21.56 6.86
C ARG A 177 23.25 22.76 7.26
#